data_60cb02b801a19a91c5d36a42b807fde3
#
_entry.id   60cb02b801a19a91c5d36a42b807fde3
#
_cell.length_a   1.000
_cell.length_b   1.000
_cell.length_c   1.000
_cell.angle_alpha   90.00
_cell.angle_beta   90.00
_cell.angle_gamma   90.00
#
_symmetry.space_group_name_H-M   'P 1'
#
loop_
_entity.id
_entity.type
_entity.pdbx_description
1 polymer ?
#
loop_
_entity_poly.entity_id
_entity_poly.type
_entity_poly.pdbx_seq_one_letter_code
_entity_poly.pdbx_strand_id
1 'polypeptide(L)'
;MDAMTMVRQDQRKIEGLLERVEQLGGNEDRHERDVLLGQLLSAIQRHVDQEESILYTIFRERARRAEVDLAPLDRAVEQHRLIERLASELADAGSDDTTLKAKLTVLAEQVHTHLDEENAHVLTAIEDLIDDDTLIELGHRMELRDRVIESHRQLANVIPGGRPGRRIAAALGGLAAVGTALLAVLARRRRPPAPSRPTGWRRIRRR
;
A
#
# COMPACT_ATOMS: atom_id res chain seq x y z
N MET A 1 -13.49 5.33 -11.62
CA MET A 1 -12.38 6.30 -11.68
C MET A 1 -11.14 5.53 -12.09
N ASP A 2 -10.26 6.10 -12.95
CA ASP A 2 -9.00 5.44 -13.31
C ASP A 2 -7.97 5.51 -12.19
N ALA A 3 -6.93 4.65 -12.27
CA ALA A 3 -5.90 4.52 -11.24
C ALA A 3 -5.09 5.81 -11.04
N MET A 4 -4.77 6.54 -12.14
CA MET A 4 -3.98 7.77 -12.07
C MET A 4 -4.71 8.88 -11.32
N THR A 5 -6.01 9.02 -11.59
CA THR A 5 -6.86 9.97 -10.85
C THR A 5 -6.91 9.63 -9.36
N MET A 6 -7.00 8.33 -9.00
CA MET A 6 -7.01 7.88 -7.59
C MET A 6 -5.69 8.20 -6.89
N VAL A 7 -4.55 7.84 -7.50
CA VAL A 7 -3.23 8.14 -6.95
C VAL A 7 -3.07 9.64 -6.70
N ARG A 8 -3.36 10.49 -7.69
CA ARG A 8 -3.26 11.94 -7.52
C ARG A 8 -4.23 12.51 -6.47
N GLN A 9 -5.39 11.89 -6.26
CA GLN A 9 -6.28 12.28 -5.16
C GLN A 9 -5.71 11.90 -3.80
N ASP A 10 -5.09 10.72 -3.67
CA ASP A 10 -4.45 10.29 -2.44
C ASP A 10 -3.23 11.15 -2.12
N GLN A 11 -2.40 11.51 -3.11
CA GLN A 11 -1.29 12.45 -2.94
C GLN A 11 -1.77 13.79 -2.36
N ARG A 12 -2.77 14.44 -2.99
CA ARG A 12 -3.35 15.70 -2.47
C ARG A 12 -3.91 15.58 -1.07
N LYS A 13 -4.50 14.43 -0.74
CA LYS A 13 -5.02 14.17 0.60
C LYS A 13 -3.89 14.06 1.62
N ILE A 14 -2.79 13.42 1.28
CA ILE A 14 -1.61 13.28 2.14
C ILE A 14 -1.00 14.66 2.38
N GLU A 15 -0.78 15.46 1.33
CA GLU A 15 -0.27 16.83 1.43
C GLU A 15 -1.15 17.70 2.34
N GLY A 16 -2.46 17.70 2.12
CA GLY A 16 -3.38 18.47 2.97
C GLY A 16 -3.44 18.01 4.42
N LEU A 17 -3.17 16.73 4.70
CA LEU A 17 -3.06 16.22 6.07
C LEU A 17 -1.72 16.63 6.70
N LEU A 18 -0.61 16.61 5.96
CA LEU A 18 0.69 17.08 6.40
C LEU A 18 0.61 18.57 6.81
N GLU A 19 0.09 19.44 5.94
CA GLU A 19 -0.09 20.86 6.23
C GLU A 19 -0.90 21.09 7.50
N ARG A 20 -2.00 20.37 7.67
CA ARG A 20 -2.85 20.50 8.87
C ARG A 20 -2.15 20.06 10.14
N VAL A 21 -1.40 18.96 10.12
CA VAL A 21 -0.65 18.48 11.29
C VAL A 21 0.47 19.44 11.65
N GLU A 22 1.17 20.02 10.66
CA GLU A 22 2.22 21.02 10.88
C GLU A 22 1.69 22.32 11.50
N GLN A 23 0.47 22.74 11.12
CA GLN A 23 -0.18 23.93 11.66
C GLN A 23 -0.61 23.78 13.12
N LEU A 24 -0.84 22.57 13.61
CA LEU A 24 -1.18 22.27 15.00
C LEU A 24 0.06 22.38 15.94
N GLY A 25 0.77 23.47 15.87
CA GLY A 25 2.07 23.72 16.52
C GLY A 25 2.05 24.07 18.01
N GLY A 26 1.09 23.62 18.81
CA GLY A 26 1.00 23.96 20.22
C GLY A 26 0.33 22.91 21.09
N ASN A 27 0.31 23.19 22.39
CA ASN A 27 -0.28 22.33 23.43
C ASN A 27 -1.82 22.32 23.40
N GLU A 28 -2.43 23.00 22.43
CA GLU A 28 -3.82 23.42 22.53
C GLU A 28 -4.82 22.36 22.12
N ASP A 29 -4.42 21.36 21.30
CA ASP A 29 -5.32 20.23 21.02
C ASP A 29 -4.58 18.93 20.70
N ARG A 30 -4.11 18.24 21.75
CA ARG A 30 -3.49 16.92 21.64
C ARG A 30 -4.42 15.92 20.95
N HIS A 31 -5.71 15.99 21.24
CA HIS A 31 -6.68 15.06 20.67
C HIS A 31 -6.83 15.26 19.17
N GLU A 32 -6.94 16.51 18.71
CA GLU A 32 -7.03 16.81 17.27
C GLU A 32 -5.77 16.40 16.54
N ARG A 33 -4.59 16.67 17.13
CA ARG A 33 -3.30 16.23 16.58
C ARG A 33 -3.23 14.71 16.44
N ASP A 34 -3.61 13.96 17.47
CA ASP A 34 -3.58 12.49 17.44
C ASP A 34 -4.54 11.94 16.37
N VAL A 35 -5.70 12.55 16.18
CA VAL A 35 -6.65 12.19 15.12
C VAL A 35 -6.06 12.47 13.75
N LEU A 36 -5.48 13.66 13.53
CA LEU A 36 -4.87 14.02 12.25
C LEU A 36 -3.65 13.17 11.90
N LEU A 37 -2.79 12.89 12.89
CA LEU A 37 -1.67 11.97 12.72
C LEU A 37 -2.17 10.57 12.31
N GLY A 38 -3.18 10.05 13.00
CA GLY A 38 -3.78 8.76 12.64
C GLY A 38 -4.36 8.74 11.23
N GLN A 39 -4.97 9.84 10.78
CA GLN A 39 -5.47 9.99 9.41
C GLN A 39 -4.33 10.04 8.39
N LEU A 40 -3.28 10.81 8.67
CA LEU A 40 -2.09 10.94 7.82
C LEU A 40 -1.40 9.58 7.64
N LEU A 41 -1.05 8.91 8.73
CA LEU A 41 -0.39 7.61 8.70
C LEU A 41 -1.22 6.56 7.95
N SER A 42 -2.56 6.61 8.13
CA SER A 42 -3.47 5.73 7.40
C SER A 42 -3.57 6.07 5.91
N ALA A 43 -3.47 7.34 5.54
CA ALA A 43 -3.48 7.76 4.14
C ALA A 43 -2.20 7.34 3.43
N ILE A 44 -1.03 7.56 4.05
CA ILE A 44 0.28 7.12 3.55
C ILE A 44 0.29 5.61 3.32
N GLN A 45 -0.11 4.83 4.32
CA GLN A 45 -0.12 3.37 4.22
C GLN A 45 -1.01 2.86 3.08
N ARG A 46 -2.19 3.47 2.91
CA ARG A 46 -3.10 3.09 1.82
C ARG A 46 -2.51 3.42 0.45
N HIS A 47 -1.93 4.60 0.29
CA HIS A 47 -1.29 5.05 -0.93
C HIS A 47 -0.18 4.07 -1.36
N VAL A 48 0.80 3.82 -0.50
CA VAL A 48 1.89 2.87 -0.73
C VAL A 48 1.35 1.47 -1.09
N ASP A 49 0.37 0.97 -0.34
CA ASP A 49 -0.20 -0.36 -0.56
C ASP A 49 -0.91 -0.48 -1.92
N GLN A 50 -1.64 0.53 -2.35
CA GLN A 50 -2.31 0.55 -3.65
C GLN A 50 -1.31 0.58 -4.80
N GLU A 51 -0.29 1.40 -4.70
CA GLU A 51 0.73 1.52 -5.73
C GLU A 51 1.55 0.25 -5.85
N GLU A 52 2.16 -0.23 -4.78
CA GLU A 52 3.02 -1.41 -4.85
C GLU A 52 2.26 -2.68 -5.21
N SER A 53 1.04 -2.86 -4.67
CA SER A 53 0.29 -4.11 -4.88
C SER A 53 -0.47 -4.15 -6.20
N ILE A 54 -0.82 -3.00 -6.79
CA ILE A 54 -1.67 -2.93 -7.98
C ILE A 54 -0.94 -2.25 -9.13
N LEU A 55 -0.62 -0.95 -8.99
CA LEU A 55 -0.13 -0.12 -10.08
C LEU A 55 1.30 -0.51 -10.50
N TYR A 56 2.24 -0.53 -9.57
CA TYR A 56 3.64 -0.85 -9.83
C TYR A 56 3.85 -2.29 -10.29
N THR A 57 2.98 -3.21 -9.85
CA THR A 57 3.03 -4.60 -10.30
C THR A 57 2.77 -4.71 -11.81
N ILE A 58 1.75 -4.03 -12.32
CA ILE A 58 1.40 -4.04 -13.74
C ILE A 58 2.41 -3.22 -14.55
N PHE A 59 2.80 -2.04 -14.04
CA PHE A 59 3.81 -1.23 -14.69
C PHE A 59 5.14 -1.98 -14.85
N ARG A 60 5.64 -2.65 -13.82
CA ARG A 60 6.87 -3.44 -13.86
C ARG A 60 6.80 -4.56 -14.92
N GLU A 61 5.65 -5.22 -15.06
CA GLU A 61 5.45 -6.24 -16.09
C GLU A 61 5.50 -5.64 -17.51
N ARG A 62 4.84 -4.51 -17.73
CA ARG A 62 4.81 -3.84 -19.04
C ARG A 62 6.16 -3.22 -19.38
N ALA A 63 6.80 -2.55 -18.43
CA ALA A 63 8.11 -1.90 -18.60
C ALA A 63 9.21 -2.89 -18.98
N ARG A 64 9.23 -4.09 -18.37
CA ARG A 64 10.19 -5.15 -18.76
C ARG A 64 10.00 -5.62 -20.20
N ARG A 65 8.78 -5.68 -20.69
CA ARG A 65 8.48 -6.08 -22.08
C ARG A 65 8.85 -5.00 -23.10
N ALA A 66 8.74 -3.75 -22.69
CA ALA A 66 9.04 -2.58 -23.51
C ALA A 66 10.47 -2.06 -23.31
N GLU A 67 11.29 -2.75 -22.51
CA GLU A 67 12.68 -2.37 -22.18
C GLU A 67 12.80 -0.95 -21.58
N VAL A 68 11.77 -0.53 -20.81
CA VAL A 68 11.77 0.76 -20.11
C VAL A 68 12.63 0.65 -18.84
N ASP A 69 13.38 1.71 -18.53
CA ASP A 69 14.19 1.79 -17.31
C ASP A 69 13.32 1.74 -16.05
N LEU A 70 13.63 0.80 -15.16
CA LEU A 70 12.93 0.62 -13.89
C LEU A 70 13.62 1.30 -12.70
N ALA A 71 14.75 1.96 -12.90
CA ALA A 71 15.47 2.63 -11.80
C ALA A 71 14.62 3.69 -11.06
N PRO A 72 13.76 4.50 -11.73
CA PRO A 72 12.86 5.40 -11.02
C PRO A 72 11.84 4.67 -10.14
N LEU A 73 11.26 3.57 -10.63
CA LEU A 73 10.34 2.74 -9.88
C LEU A 73 11.00 2.08 -8.66
N ASP A 74 12.21 1.53 -8.83
CA ASP A 74 12.92 0.90 -7.73
C ASP A 74 13.29 1.93 -6.65
N ARG A 75 13.61 3.18 -7.05
CA ARG A 75 13.82 4.29 -6.12
C ARG A 75 12.54 4.65 -5.36
N ALA A 76 11.40 4.76 -6.04
CA ALA A 76 10.11 5.02 -5.40
C ALA A 76 9.78 3.97 -4.32
N VAL A 77 10.01 2.68 -4.60
CA VAL A 77 9.83 1.59 -3.62
C VAL A 77 10.78 1.72 -2.42
N GLU A 78 12.02 2.13 -2.60
CA GLU A 78 12.94 2.39 -1.46
C GLU A 78 12.50 3.61 -0.64
N GLN A 79 11.99 4.66 -1.28
CA GLN A 79 11.40 5.81 -0.58
C GLN A 79 10.16 5.40 0.22
N HIS A 80 9.28 4.54 -0.30
CA HIS A 80 8.16 3.97 0.45
C HIS A 80 8.62 3.30 1.73
N ARG A 81 9.65 2.45 1.67
CA ARG A 81 10.21 1.77 2.85
C ARG A 81 10.73 2.75 3.91
N LEU A 82 11.35 3.86 3.47
CA LEU A 82 11.80 4.90 4.38
C LEU A 82 10.62 5.63 5.01
N ILE A 83 9.64 6.03 4.21
CA ILE A 83 8.41 6.71 4.67
C ILE A 83 7.64 5.84 5.67
N GLU A 84 7.45 4.54 5.39
CA GLU A 84 6.79 3.60 6.29
C GLU A 84 7.53 3.46 7.63
N ARG A 85 8.86 3.44 7.61
CA ARG A 85 9.67 3.41 8.83
C ARG A 85 9.48 4.67 9.66
N LEU A 86 9.59 5.85 9.04
CA LEU A 86 9.38 7.14 9.71
C LEU A 86 7.96 7.26 10.26
N ALA A 87 6.97 6.81 9.49
CA ALA A 87 5.56 6.76 9.91
C ALA A 87 5.37 5.86 11.15
N SER A 88 6.03 4.69 11.19
CA SER A 88 5.99 3.80 12.34
C SER A 88 6.65 4.42 13.57
N GLU A 89 7.82 5.04 13.42
CA GLU A 89 8.51 5.75 14.51
C GLU A 89 7.67 6.92 15.04
N LEU A 90 6.94 7.61 14.17
CA LEU A 90 6.02 8.69 14.56
C LEU A 90 4.80 8.14 15.33
N ALA A 91 4.25 7.00 14.90
CA ALA A 91 3.14 6.32 15.57
C ALA A 91 3.52 5.85 16.99
N ASP A 92 4.77 5.39 17.17
CA ASP A 92 5.28 4.90 18.45
C ASP A 92 5.67 6.03 19.43
N ALA A 93 6.00 7.21 18.91
CA ALA A 93 6.44 8.35 19.72
C ALA A 93 5.34 8.90 20.63
N GLY A 94 4.08 8.82 20.21
CA GLY A 94 2.95 9.40 20.93
C GLY A 94 2.98 10.93 20.97
N SER A 95 1.90 11.54 21.42
CA SER A 95 1.71 12.99 21.40
C SER A 95 2.56 13.78 22.41
N ASP A 96 3.16 13.10 23.38
CA ASP A 96 4.00 13.71 24.43
C ASP A 96 5.51 13.71 24.10
N ASP A 97 5.89 13.16 22.96
CA ASP A 97 7.29 13.12 22.57
C ASP A 97 7.79 14.52 22.17
N THR A 98 8.84 15.00 22.84
CA THR A 98 9.48 16.28 22.54
C THR A 98 10.12 16.31 21.15
N THR A 99 10.34 15.15 20.54
CA THR A 99 10.90 14.99 19.18
C THR A 99 9.83 14.86 18.11
N LEU A 100 8.54 14.85 18.49
CA LEU A 100 7.42 14.62 17.56
C LEU A 100 7.47 15.59 16.36
N LYS A 101 7.69 16.89 16.64
CA LYS A 101 7.76 17.90 15.58
C LYS A 101 8.93 17.63 14.64
N ALA A 102 10.10 17.28 15.15
CA ALA A 102 11.27 16.98 14.33
C ALA A 102 11.03 15.73 13.45
N LYS A 103 10.44 14.68 14.02
CA LYS A 103 10.08 13.46 13.29
C LYS A 103 9.06 13.74 12.19
N LEU A 104 8.05 14.57 12.49
CA LEU A 104 7.05 14.98 11.52
C LEU A 104 7.68 15.76 10.36
N THR A 105 8.58 16.73 10.64
CA THR A 105 9.28 17.48 9.61
C THR A 105 10.07 16.54 8.68
N VAL A 106 10.81 15.58 9.23
CA VAL A 106 11.56 14.61 8.43
C VAL A 106 10.64 13.73 7.58
N LEU A 107 9.50 13.28 8.14
CA LEU A 107 8.50 12.53 7.37
C LEU A 107 7.94 13.37 6.23
N ALA A 108 7.57 14.63 6.49
CA ALA A 108 7.03 15.54 5.48
C ALA A 108 8.00 15.78 4.33
N GLU A 109 9.28 16.05 4.63
CA GLU A 109 10.33 16.21 3.61
C GLU A 109 10.49 14.96 2.74
N GLN A 110 10.44 13.76 3.33
CA GLN A 110 10.55 12.52 2.59
C GLN A 110 9.31 12.25 1.72
N VAL A 111 8.12 12.55 2.24
CA VAL A 111 6.87 12.43 1.47
C VAL A 111 6.88 13.40 0.28
N HIS A 112 7.18 14.68 0.47
CA HIS A 112 7.24 15.66 -0.62
C HIS A 112 8.25 15.25 -1.69
N THR A 113 9.47 14.85 -1.28
CA THR A 113 10.51 14.39 -2.22
C THR A 113 10.01 13.19 -3.03
N HIS A 114 9.36 12.23 -2.38
CA HIS A 114 8.81 11.05 -3.04
C HIS A 114 7.72 11.45 -4.05
N LEU A 115 6.73 12.24 -3.65
CA LEU A 115 5.63 12.64 -4.52
C LEU A 115 6.13 13.42 -5.76
N ASP A 116 7.10 14.30 -5.59
CA ASP A 116 7.69 15.08 -6.68
C ASP A 116 8.43 14.16 -7.68
N GLU A 117 9.30 13.25 -7.19
CA GLU A 117 10.03 12.32 -8.04
C GLU A 117 9.11 11.30 -8.71
N GLU A 118 8.10 10.81 -8.01
CA GLU A 118 7.13 9.88 -8.55
C GLU A 118 6.31 10.52 -9.67
N ASN A 119 5.76 11.71 -9.45
CA ASN A 119 5.01 12.45 -10.47
C ASN A 119 5.86 12.73 -11.71
N ALA A 120 7.12 13.13 -11.52
CA ALA A 120 8.02 13.49 -12.62
C ALA A 120 8.45 12.29 -13.47
N HIS A 121 8.55 11.09 -12.88
CA HIS A 121 9.20 9.97 -13.55
C HIS A 121 8.33 8.72 -13.64
N VAL A 122 7.77 8.25 -12.50
CA VAL A 122 7.06 6.97 -12.46
C VAL A 122 5.67 7.10 -13.06
N LEU A 123 4.88 8.09 -12.61
CA LEU A 123 3.51 8.26 -13.10
C LEU A 123 3.49 8.67 -14.57
N THR A 124 4.43 9.49 -15.03
CA THR A 124 4.58 9.84 -16.46
C THR A 124 4.86 8.59 -17.29
N ALA A 125 5.80 7.73 -16.85
CA ALA A 125 6.10 6.49 -17.57
C ALA A 125 4.93 5.48 -17.55
N ILE A 126 4.12 5.48 -16.50
CA ILE A 126 2.90 4.67 -16.41
C ILE A 126 1.88 5.14 -17.45
N GLU A 127 1.61 6.45 -17.54
CA GLU A 127 0.69 7.03 -18.51
C GLU A 127 1.13 6.78 -19.96
N ASP A 128 2.43 6.79 -20.24
CA ASP A 128 2.97 6.51 -21.56
C ASP A 128 2.87 5.01 -21.96
N LEU A 129 2.86 4.10 -20.99
CA LEU A 129 3.00 2.67 -21.24
C LEU A 129 1.69 1.88 -21.06
N ILE A 130 0.78 2.37 -20.25
CA ILE A 130 -0.46 1.68 -19.89
C ILE A 130 -1.64 2.41 -20.51
N ASP A 131 -2.44 1.68 -21.28
CA ASP A 131 -3.63 2.20 -21.94
C ASP A 131 -4.75 2.56 -20.94
N ASP A 132 -5.64 3.47 -21.37
CA ASP A 132 -6.72 4.01 -20.54
C ASP A 132 -7.67 2.92 -20.00
N ASP A 133 -7.99 1.91 -20.81
CA ASP A 133 -8.87 0.82 -20.39
C ASP A 133 -8.25 0.01 -19.26
N THR A 134 -6.94 -0.25 -19.34
CA THR A 134 -6.18 -0.89 -18.27
C THR A 134 -6.12 -0.01 -17.02
N LEU A 135 -5.90 1.32 -17.15
CA LEU A 135 -5.90 2.24 -16.02
C LEU A 135 -7.26 2.30 -15.32
N ILE A 136 -8.37 2.24 -16.07
CA ILE A 136 -9.73 2.15 -15.51
C ILE A 136 -9.91 0.84 -14.74
N GLU A 137 -9.47 -0.29 -15.29
CA GLU A 137 -9.54 -1.58 -14.58
C GLU A 137 -8.73 -1.57 -13.27
N LEU A 138 -7.51 -0.99 -13.31
CA LEU A 138 -6.68 -0.84 -12.12
C LEU A 138 -7.36 0.04 -11.06
N GLY A 139 -8.00 1.14 -11.46
CA GLY A 139 -8.79 1.99 -10.58
C GLY A 139 -9.92 1.21 -9.89
N HIS A 140 -10.65 0.39 -10.60
CA HIS A 140 -11.68 -0.49 -10.00
C HIS A 140 -11.08 -1.48 -8.99
N ARG A 141 -9.89 -2.02 -9.26
CA ARG A 141 -9.20 -2.91 -8.31
C ARG A 141 -8.75 -2.18 -7.05
N MET A 142 -8.28 -0.94 -7.18
CA MET A 142 -7.95 -0.06 -6.05
C MET A 142 -9.19 0.22 -5.20
N GLU A 143 -10.33 0.59 -5.81
CA GLU A 143 -11.59 0.82 -5.10
C GLU A 143 -12.07 -0.42 -4.32
N LEU A 144 -11.97 -1.61 -4.93
CA LEU A 144 -12.33 -2.85 -4.26
C LEU A 144 -11.43 -3.14 -3.07
N ARG A 145 -10.13 -2.87 -3.19
CA ARG A 145 -9.17 -3.03 -2.11
C ARG A 145 -9.48 -2.09 -0.94
N ASP A 146 -9.79 -0.82 -1.22
CA ASP A 146 -10.20 0.15 -0.21
C ASP A 146 -11.42 -0.31 0.58
N ARG A 147 -12.44 -0.83 -0.10
CA ARG A 147 -13.64 -1.37 0.57
C ARG A 147 -13.32 -2.53 1.50
N VAL A 148 -12.40 -3.41 1.09
CA VAL A 148 -11.95 -4.54 1.92
C VAL A 148 -11.22 -4.03 3.16
N ILE A 149 -10.29 -3.08 3.00
CA ILE A 149 -9.54 -2.48 4.12
C ILE A 149 -10.49 -1.79 5.09
N GLU A 150 -11.41 -0.98 4.58
CA GLU A 150 -12.39 -0.26 5.41
C GLU A 150 -13.30 -1.23 6.17
N SER A 151 -13.76 -2.30 5.53
CA SER A 151 -14.57 -3.33 6.19
C SER A 151 -13.82 -4.00 7.35
N HIS A 152 -12.51 -4.28 7.18
CA HIS A 152 -11.69 -4.85 8.26
C HIS A 152 -11.46 -3.85 9.40
N ARG A 153 -11.29 -2.55 9.10
CA ARG A 153 -11.19 -1.50 10.14
C ARG A 153 -12.46 -1.39 10.96
N GLN A 154 -13.62 -1.42 10.32
CA GLN A 154 -14.91 -1.37 10.99
C GLN A 154 -15.11 -2.58 11.91
N LEU A 155 -14.79 -3.78 11.46
CA LEU A 155 -14.82 -5.01 12.27
C LEU A 155 -13.87 -4.94 13.46
N ALA A 156 -12.64 -4.44 13.27
CA ALA A 156 -11.66 -4.29 14.35
C ALA A 156 -12.09 -3.29 15.43
N ASN A 157 -12.88 -2.27 15.06
CA ASN A 157 -13.43 -1.29 15.99
C ASN A 157 -14.63 -1.81 16.81
N VAL A 158 -15.28 -2.87 16.36
CA VAL A 158 -16.42 -3.49 17.06
C VAL A 158 -15.95 -4.47 18.16
N ILE A 159 -14.70 -4.94 18.14
CA ILE A 159 -14.17 -5.86 19.15
C ILE A 159 -13.75 -5.09 20.40
N PRO A 160 -14.43 -5.23 21.57
CA PRO A 160 -14.09 -4.53 22.80
C PRO A 160 -12.76 -5.08 23.37
N GLY A 161 -11.79 -4.22 23.71
CA GLY A 161 -10.65 -4.57 24.57
C GLY A 161 -9.24 -4.26 24.08
N GLY A 162 -9.03 -3.64 22.92
CA GLY A 162 -7.68 -3.26 22.47
C GLY A 162 -7.26 -1.85 22.92
N ARG A 163 -6.06 -1.70 23.49
CA ARG A 163 -5.47 -0.40 23.78
C ARG A 163 -5.19 0.40 22.50
N PRO A 164 -5.41 1.73 22.44
CA PRO A 164 -5.30 2.53 21.21
C PRO A 164 -3.97 2.40 20.46
N GLY A 165 -2.84 2.39 21.16
CA GLY A 165 -1.50 2.31 20.55
C GLY A 165 -1.19 0.97 19.87
N ARG A 166 -1.76 -0.16 20.34
CA ARG A 166 -1.61 -1.47 19.66
C ARG A 166 -2.51 -1.63 18.44
N ARG A 167 -3.52 -0.75 18.29
CA ARG A 167 -4.43 -0.78 17.13
C ARG A 167 -3.80 -0.22 15.86
N ILE A 168 -2.91 0.76 15.98
CA ILE A 168 -2.16 1.33 14.84
C ILE A 168 -1.14 0.30 14.34
N ALA A 169 -0.39 -0.35 15.25
CA ALA A 169 0.55 -1.40 14.88
C ALA A 169 -0.11 -2.65 14.27
N ALA A 170 -1.34 -3.02 14.72
CA ALA A 170 -2.09 -4.13 14.13
C ALA A 170 -2.66 -3.78 12.74
N ALA A 171 -2.98 -2.51 12.48
CA ALA A 171 -3.41 -2.05 11.16
C ALA A 171 -2.23 -2.06 10.15
N LEU A 172 -1.02 -1.72 10.60
CA LEU A 172 0.21 -1.76 9.80
C LEU A 172 0.69 -3.20 9.53
N GLY A 173 0.54 -4.12 10.52
CA GLY A 173 0.97 -5.52 10.37
C GLY A 173 -0.05 -6.46 9.70
N GLY A 174 -1.33 -6.11 9.68
CA GLY A 174 -2.40 -6.95 9.14
C GLY A 174 -2.47 -6.99 7.62
N LEU A 175 -1.96 -5.97 6.93
CA LEU A 175 -2.03 -5.85 5.47
C LEU A 175 -1.05 -6.79 4.75
N ALA A 176 0.12 -7.08 5.32
CA ALA A 176 1.05 -8.07 4.79
C ALA A 176 0.45 -9.50 4.76
N ALA A 177 -0.45 -9.83 5.70
CA ALA A 177 -1.08 -11.15 5.77
C ALA A 177 -2.22 -11.34 4.75
N VAL A 178 -2.90 -10.27 4.31
CA VAL A 178 -4.00 -10.35 3.34
C VAL A 178 -3.48 -10.56 1.92
N GLY A 179 -2.34 -9.97 1.58
CA GLY A 179 -1.69 -10.16 0.27
C GLY A 179 -1.27 -11.60 0.00
N THR A 180 -0.74 -12.28 1.02
CA THR A 180 -0.33 -13.69 0.92
C THR A 180 -1.51 -14.67 0.82
N ALA A 181 -2.63 -14.39 1.48
CA ALA A 181 -3.84 -15.23 1.40
C ALA A 181 -4.51 -15.15 0.02
N LEU A 182 -4.57 -13.97 -0.60
CA LEU A 182 -5.15 -13.78 -1.93
C LEU A 182 -4.30 -14.45 -3.02
N LEU A 183 -2.96 -14.34 -2.92
CA LEU A 183 -2.02 -15.04 -3.81
C LEU A 183 -2.14 -16.56 -3.69
N ALA A 184 -2.36 -17.10 -2.49
CA ALA A 184 -2.55 -18.53 -2.28
C ALA A 184 -3.87 -19.06 -2.89
N VAL A 185 -4.93 -18.26 -2.87
CA VAL A 185 -6.22 -18.60 -3.52
C VAL A 185 -6.11 -18.57 -5.03
N LEU A 186 -5.42 -17.59 -5.60
CA LEU A 186 -5.19 -17.48 -7.06
C LEU A 186 -4.23 -18.57 -7.57
N ALA A 187 -3.20 -18.93 -6.81
CA ALA A 187 -2.28 -20.03 -7.14
C ALA A 187 -2.98 -21.40 -7.11
N ARG A 188 -3.94 -21.61 -6.20
CA ARG A 188 -4.75 -22.86 -6.17
C ARG A 188 -5.66 -23.01 -7.39
N ARG A 189 -6.16 -21.93 -7.98
CA ARG A 189 -7.00 -21.98 -9.20
C ARG A 189 -6.21 -22.31 -10.48
N ARG A 190 -4.88 -22.21 -10.48
CA ARG A 190 -4.00 -22.47 -11.63
C ARG A 190 -3.34 -23.86 -11.61
N ARG A 191 -3.69 -24.77 -10.70
CA ARG A 191 -3.18 -26.13 -10.74
C ARG A 191 -3.89 -26.89 -11.86
N PRO A 192 -3.14 -27.37 -12.89
CA PRO A 192 -3.71 -28.27 -13.88
C PRO A 192 -4.14 -29.58 -13.21
N PRO A 193 -5.18 -30.27 -13.73
CA PRO A 193 -5.61 -31.54 -13.19
C PRO A 193 -4.45 -32.55 -13.24
N ALA A 194 -4.28 -33.32 -12.17
CA ALA A 194 -3.27 -34.34 -12.08
C ALA A 194 -3.44 -35.36 -13.20
N PRO A 195 -2.36 -35.83 -13.86
CA PRO A 195 -2.45 -36.84 -14.90
C PRO A 195 -3.04 -38.13 -14.33
N SER A 196 -4.07 -38.66 -14.99
CA SER A 196 -4.70 -39.92 -14.68
C SER A 196 -3.67 -41.07 -14.79
N ARG A 197 -3.54 -41.83 -13.69
CA ARG A 197 -2.69 -43.04 -13.69
C ARG A 197 -3.20 -44.05 -14.73
N PRO A 198 -2.33 -44.61 -15.59
CA PRO A 198 -2.73 -45.70 -16.45
C PRO A 198 -2.97 -46.98 -15.64
N THR A 199 -4.20 -47.45 -15.64
CA THR A 199 -4.58 -48.76 -15.14
C THR A 199 -4.24 -49.79 -16.20
N GLY A 200 -3.32 -50.72 -15.90
CA GLY A 200 -3.19 -51.89 -16.75
C GLY A 200 -1.78 -52.45 -16.95
N TRP A 201 -1.17 -53.03 -15.93
CA TRP A 201 -0.13 -54.04 -16.17
C TRP A 201 -0.68 -55.41 -15.71
N ARG A 202 -1.16 -56.23 -16.73
CA ARG A 202 -1.40 -57.65 -16.56
C ARG A 202 -0.03 -58.33 -16.39
N ARG A 203 0.13 -59.06 -15.27
CA ARG A 203 1.25 -60.00 -15.08
C ARG A 203 1.11 -61.15 -16.05
N ILE A 204 2.07 -61.26 -16.97
CA ILE A 204 2.27 -62.48 -17.79
C ILE A 204 3.09 -63.43 -16.93
N ARG A 205 2.47 -64.52 -16.47
CA ARG A 205 3.20 -65.69 -15.90
C ARG A 205 3.85 -66.43 -17.04
N ARG A 206 5.18 -66.60 -17.01
CA ARG A 206 5.89 -67.61 -17.83
C ARG A 206 5.93 -68.88 -17.03
N ARG A 207 5.57 -69.98 -17.74
CA ARG A 207 5.90 -71.35 -17.37
C ARG A 207 7.33 -71.64 -17.81
#